data_394f9f1ad3545fa6dd55cf3913318c54
#
_entry.id   394f9f1ad3545fa6dd55cf3913318c54
#
_cell.length_a   1.000
_cell.length_b   1.000
_cell.length_c   1.000
_cell.angle_alpha   90.00
_cell.angle_beta   90.00
_cell.angle_gamma   90.00
#
_symmetry.space_group_name_H-M   'P 1'
#
loop_
_entity.id
_entity.type
_entity.pdbx_description
1 polymer ?
#
loop_
_entity_poly.entity_id
_entity_poly.type
_entity_poly.pdbx_seq_one_letter_code
_entity_poly.pdbx_strand_id
1 'polypeptide(L)'
;MDKGSINSVYRTLAKKIGEPKTELNYRNPYTFLVSVVLSAQATDKSVNAATKDLFKVVKTPKDMVALGEIKLKGYIKTIGLYNSKAKNVINLSKILIKDYKSNVPQNFKELISLPGVGNKTASVYQNAILKLPRIAVDTHVYRVSNRLGLVRTKTADQTQLNLEKIVPKNWRMQAHNFLILHGRRICKSQKPLCETCFINKWCSFYNNI
;
A
#
# COMPACT_ATOMS: atom_id res chain seq x y z
N MET A 1 -1.88 20.35 -13.58
CA MET A 1 -2.59 19.58 -14.63
C MET A 1 -4.08 19.78 -14.42
N ASP A 2 -4.84 20.01 -15.49
CA ASP A 2 -6.30 20.16 -15.46
C ASP A 2 -7.03 18.81 -15.30
N LYS A 3 -8.33 18.85 -14.93
CA LYS A 3 -9.13 17.64 -14.67
C LYS A 3 -9.27 16.72 -15.89
N GLY A 4 -9.33 17.28 -17.10
CA GLY A 4 -9.45 16.52 -18.35
C GLY A 4 -8.19 15.70 -18.61
N SER A 5 -7.03 16.35 -18.47
CA SER A 5 -5.72 15.70 -18.59
C SER A 5 -5.53 14.61 -17.53
N ILE A 6 -5.91 14.86 -16.27
CA ILE A 6 -5.85 13.84 -15.20
C ILE A 6 -6.68 12.62 -15.57
N ASN A 7 -7.91 12.82 -16.04
CA ASN A 7 -8.78 11.72 -16.46
C ASN A 7 -8.17 10.93 -17.63
N SER A 8 -7.58 11.62 -18.61
CA SER A 8 -6.91 11.01 -19.76
C SER A 8 -5.69 10.20 -19.36
N VAL A 9 -4.89 10.67 -18.40
CA VAL A 9 -3.76 9.93 -17.80
C VAL A 9 -4.24 8.63 -17.19
N TYR A 10 -5.25 8.66 -16.30
CA TYR A 10 -5.74 7.45 -15.63
C TYR A 10 -6.41 6.48 -16.60
N ARG A 11 -7.15 6.98 -17.60
CA ARG A 11 -7.72 6.15 -18.67
C ARG A 11 -6.62 5.42 -19.46
N THR A 12 -5.52 6.11 -19.78
CA THR A 12 -4.40 5.52 -20.49
C THR A 12 -3.67 4.50 -19.63
N LEU A 13 -3.46 4.79 -18.35
CA LEU A 13 -2.89 3.84 -17.38
C LEU A 13 -3.75 2.58 -17.28
N ALA A 14 -5.08 2.72 -17.15
CA ALA A 14 -6.00 1.61 -17.07
C ALA A 14 -5.95 0.74 -18.36
N LYS A 15 -5.94 1.36 -19.54
CA LYS A 15 -5.82 0.63 -20.81
C LYS A 15 -4.53 -0.17 -20.93
N LYS A 16 -3.41 0.36 -20.43
CA LYS A 16 -2.07 -0.25 -20.58
C LYS A 16 -1.71 -1.23 -19.46
N ILE A 17 -2.27 -1.06 -18.28
CA ILE A 17 -1.95 -1.86 -17.07
C ILE A 17 -3.01 -2.94 -16.82
N GLY A 18 -4.27 -2.69 -17.21
CA GLY A 18 -5.40 -3.55 -16.87
C GLY A 18 -5.91 -3.32 -15.45
N GLU A 19 -6.53 -4.32 -14.84
CA GLU A 19 -7.02 -4.27 -13.46
C GLU A 19 -5.94 -4.70 -12.47
N PRO A 20 -5.32 -3.76 -11.76
CA PRO A 20 -4.31 -4.10 -10.77
C PRO A 20 -4.99 -4.68 -9.52
N LYS A 21 -4.57 -5.88 -9.12
CA LYS A 21 -4.98 -6.52 -7.87
C LYS A 21 -3.81 -6.53 -6.88
N THR A 22 -4.12 -6.62 -5.59
CA THR A 22 -3.08 -6.86 -4.58
C THR A 22 -2.44 -8.22 -4.83
N GLU A 23 -1.12 -8.27 -4.76
CA GLU A 23 -0.35 -9.50 -4.87
C GLU A 23 -0.20 -10.23 -3.52
N LEU A 24 -0.59 -9.57 -2.41
CA LEU A 24 -0.53 -10.16 -1.07
C LEU A 24 -1.59 -11.24 -0.88
N ASN A 25 -1.17 -12.39 -0.36
CA ASN A 25 -2.06 -13.47 0.04
C ASN A 25 -2.61 -13.23 1.44
N TYR A 26 -3.92 -13.41 1.60
CA TYR A 26 -4.61 -13.29 2.89
C TYR A 26 -5.87 -14.15 2.91
N ARG A 27 -6.45 -14.39 4.10
CA ARG A 27 -7.66 -15.18 4.29
C ARG A 27 -8.85 -14.38 4.79
N ASN A 28 -8.58 -13.30 5.52
CA ASN A 28 -9.59 -12.43 6.14
C ASN A 28 -8.99 -11.04 6.39
N PRO A 29 -9.79 -10.05 6.84
CA PRO A 29 -9.31 -8.69 7.11
C PRO A 29 -8.12 -8.61 8.07
N TYR A 30 -8.08 -9.45 9.10
CA TYR A 30 -6.97 -9.47 10.05
C TYR A 30 -5.66 -9.95 9.39
N THR A 31 -5.69 -11.07 8.70
CA THR A 31 -4.50 -11.60 8.00
C THR A 31 -4.05 -10.66 6.88
N PHE A 32 -4.98 -9.93 6.25
CA PHE A 32 -4.62 -8.85 5.32
C PHE A 32 -3.83 -7.74 6.01
N LEU A 33 -4.33 -7.23 7.15
CA LEU A 33 -3.61 -6.21 7.92
C LEU A 33 -2.21 -6.69 8.30
N VAL A 34 -2.07 -7.92 8.79
CA VAL A 34 -0.77 -8.54 9.10
C VAL A 34 0.13 -8.57 7.87
N SER A 35 -0.37 -9.03 6.70
CA SER A 35 0.41 -9.05 5.46
C SER A 35 0.90 -7.66 5.06
N VAL A 36 0.05 -6.62 5.18
CA VAL A 36 0.45 -5.24 4.85
C VAL A 36 1.48 -4.69 5.84
N VAL A 37 1.36 -4.97 7.14
CA VAL A 37 2.38 -4.60 8.14
C VAL A 37 3.72 -5.29 7.82
N LEU A 38 3.69 -6.57 7.45
CA LEU A 38 4.89 -7.31 7.09
C LEU A 38 5.52 -6.84 5.78
N SER A 39 4.76 -6.22 4.86
CA SER A 39 5.24 -5.75 3.56
C SER A 39 6.05 -4.45 3.64
N ALA A 40 6.10 -3.78 4.79
CA ALA A 40 6.96 -2.60 4.96
C ALA A 40 8.43 -2.96 4.66
N GLN A 41 9.05 -2.30 3.66
CA GLN A 41 10.41 -2.60 3.19
C GLN A 41 10.65 -4.08 2.84
N ALA A 42 9.63 -4.76 2.30
CA ALA A 42 9.73 -6.13 1.83
C ALA A 42 8.92 -6.28 0.53
N THR A 43 9.24 -7.30 -0.27
CA THR A 43 8.46 -7.61 -1.48
C THR A 43 7.24 -8.44 -1.15
N ASP A 44 6.15 -8.28 -1.90
CA ASP A 44 4.94 -9.10 -1.72
C ASP A 44 5.25 -10.60 -1.86
N LYS A 45 6.17 -10.96 -2.76
CA LYS A 45 6.65 -12.34 -2.93
C LYS A 45 7.27 -12.90 -1.65
N SER A 46 8.15 -12.13 -0.98
CA SER A 46 8.78 -12.56 0.27
C SER A 46 7.79 -12.65 1.43
N VAL A 47 6.83 -11.72 1.49
CA VAL A 47 5.74 -11.76 2.49
C VAL A 47 4.86 -12.98 2.27
N ASN A 48 4.44 -13.24 1.03
CA ASN A 48 3.61 -14.40 0.70
C ASN A 48 4.30 -15.73 1.05
N ALA A 49 5.60 -15.83 0.77
CA ALA A 49 6.39 -17.02 1.14
C ALA A 49 6.41 -17.22 2.66
N ALA A 50 6.69 -16.16 3.43
CA ALA A 50 6.76 -16.21 4.90
C ALA A 50 5.39 -16.46 5.57
N THR A 51 4.30 -15.95 4.98
CA THR A 51 2.96 -16.06 5.55
C THR A 51 2.21 -17.33 5.12
N LYS A 52 2.72 -18.05 4.11
CA LYS A 52 2.08 -19.26 3.58
C LYS A 52 1.74 -20.29 4.67
N ASP A 53 2.72 -20.63 5.50
CA ASP A 53 2.53 -21.60 6.57
C ASP A 53 2.00 -20.94 7.85
N LEU A 54 2.37 -19.70 8.13
CA LEU A 54 1.83 -18.91 9.24
C LEU A 54 0.29 -18.87 9.20
N PHE A 55 -0.31 -18.57 8.05
CA PHE A 55 -1.76 -18.44 7.91
C PHE A 55 -2.52 -19.79 7.84
N LYS A 56 -1.81 -20.92 7.92
CA LYS A 56 -2.45 -22.21 8.19
C LYS A 56 -2.84 -22.33 9.67
N VAL A 57 -2.02 -21.78 10.55
CA VAL A 57 -2.17 -21.89 12.02
C VAL A 57 -2.72 -20.62 12.67
N VAL A 58 -2.60 -19.46 12.02
CA VAL A 58 -3.09 -18.17 12.51
C VAL A 58 -4.18 -17.64 11.59
N LYS A 59 -5.38 -17.47 12.14
CA LYS A 59 -6.55 -16.88 11.45
C LYS A 59 -7.08 -15.64 12.18
N THR A 60 -6.84 -15.56 13.49
CA THR A 60 -7.38 -14.52 14.38
C THR A 60 -6.29 -13.85 15.20
N PRO A 61 -6.55 -12.66 15.79
CA PRO A 61 -5.64 -12.05 16.76
C PRO A 61 -5.33 -12.98 17.96
N LYS A 62 -6.29 -13.78 18.40
CA LYS A 62 -6.10 -14.75 19.50
C LYS A 62 -5.08 -15.82 19.15
N ASP A 63 -5.18 -16.40 17.94
CA ASP A 63 -4.21 -17.39 17.45
C ASP A 63 -2.80 -16.81 17.40
N MET A 64 -2.66 -15.53 16.96
CA MET A 64 -1.37 -14.85 16.87
C MET A 64 -0.73 -14.64 18.25
N VAL A 65 -1.52 -14.23 19.22
CA VAL A 65 -1.03 -14.08 20.61
C VAL A 65 -0.68 -15.42 21.23
N ALA A 66 -1.47 -16.46 21.00
CA ALA A 66 -1.18 -17.83 21.45
C ALA A 66 0.08 -18.42 20.79
N LEU A 67 0.31 -18.11 19.50
CA LEU A 67 1.55 -18.50 18.81
C LEU A 67 2.79 -17.89 19.48
N GLY A 68 2.70 -16.63 19.87
CA GLY A 68 3.76 -15.89 20.55
C GLY A 68 4.85 -15.34 19.61
N GLU A 69 5.59 -14.36 20.13
CA GLU A 69 6.58 -13.60 19.33
C GLU A 69 7.72 -14.46 18.80
N ILE A 70 8.23 -15.41 19.63
CA ILE A 70 9.38 -16.25 19.27
C ILE A 70 9.03 -17.15 18.06
N LYS A 71 7.89 -17.82 18.09
CA LYS A 71 7.45 -18.67 16.97
C LYS A 71 7.12 -17.83 15.74
N LEU A 72 6.49 -16.66 15.91
CA LEU A 72 6.23 -15.73 14.80
C LEU A 72 7.53 -15.30 14.10
N LYS A 73 8.59 -14.95 14.86
CA LYS A 73 9.92 -14.66 14.30
C LYS A 73 10.44 -15.80 13.43
N GLY A 74 10.25 -17.05 13.85
CA GLY A 74 10.62 -18.24 13.07
C GLY A 74 9.97 -18.26 11.68
N TYR A 75 8.68 -17.93 11.57
CA TYR A 75 7.96 -17.87 10.28
C TYR A 75 8.43 -16.73 9.37
N ILE A 76 8.74 -15.56 9.94
CA ILE A 76 9.00 -14.34 9.16
C ILE A 76 10.49 -13.94 9.11
N LYS A 77 11.42 -14.77 9.54
CA LYS A 77 12.86 -14.48 9.60
C LYS A 77 13.49 -14.08 8.26
N THR A 78 12.87 -14.47 7.15
CA THR A 78 13.30 -14.10 5.80
C THR A 78 12.88 -12.69 5.38
N ILE A 79 12.04 -12.02 6.17
CA ILE A 79 11.59 -10.65 5.90
C ILE A 79 12.48 -9.66 6.64
N GLY A 80 12.93 -8.61 5.97
CA GLY A 80 13.70 -7.53 6.62
C GLY A 80 12.97 -6.93 7.82
N LEU A 81 13.70 -6.55 8.86
CA LEU A 81 13.17 -5.98 10.11
C LEU A 81 12.22 -6.93 10.88
N TYR A 82 12.37 -8.24 10.70
CA TYR A 82 11.44 -9.24 11.25
C TYR A 82 11.27 -9.16 12.77
N ASN A 83 12.29 -8.75 13.52
CA ASN A 83 12.20 -8.59 14.99
C ASN A 83 11.17 -7.52 15.39
N SER A 84 11.30 -6.31 14.84
CA SER A 84 10.36 -5.21 15.12
C SER A 84 8.97 -5.50 14.53
N LYS A 85 8.90 -6.13 13.37
CA LYS A 85 7.64 -6.55 12.76
C LYS A 85 6.90 -7.59 13.61
N ALA A 86 7.61 -8.61 14.13
CA ALA A 86 7.01 -9.59 15.03
C ALA A 86 6.44 -8.92 16.30
N LYS A 87 7.24 -8.07 16.95
CA LYS A 87 6.80 -7.30 18.12
C LYS A 87 5.55 -6.47 17.82
N ASN A 88 5.54 -5.76 16.69
CA ASN A 88 4.40 -4.95 16.28
C ASN A 88 3.15 -5.81 16.03
N VAL A 89 3.28 -6.93 15.31
CA VAL A 89 2.16 -7.83 15.01
C VAL A 89 1.59 -8.46 16.30
N ILE A 90 2.41 -8.87 17.25
CA ILE A 90 1.93 -9.37 18.54
C ILE A 90 1.20 -8.26 19.32
N ASN A 91 1.78 -7.06 19.38
CA ASN A 91 1.20 -5.97 20.15
C ASN A 91 -0.12 -5.46 19.52
N LEU A 92 -0.18 -5.30 18.19
CA LEU A 92 -1.43 -4.95 17.54
C LEU A 92 -2.52 -6.01 17.78
N SER A 93 -2.13 -7.30 17.80
CA SER A 93 -3.08 -8.40 18.06
C SER A 93 -3.64 -8.35 19.49
N LYS A 94 -2.79 -8.03 20.48
CA LYS A 94 -3.24 -7.82 21.86
C LYS A 94 -4.23 -6.66 21.98
N ILE A 95 -3.94 -5.53 21.30
CA ILE A 95 -4.83 -4.37 21.28
C ILE A 95 -6.17 -4.73 20.60
N LEU A 96 -6.14 -5.45 19.47
CA LEU A 96 -7.37 -5.89 18.79
C LEU A 96 -8.24 -6.78 19.69
N ILE A 97 -7.63 -7.64 20.49
CA ILE A 97 -8.37 -8.50 21.45
C ILE A 97 -8.99 -7.63 22.55
N LYS A 98 -8.18 -6.74 23.14
CA LYS A 98 -8.57 -5.95 24.30
C LYS A 98 -9.65 -4.90 23.96
N ASP A 99 -9.40 -4.11 22.90
CA ASP A 99 -10.13 -2.87 22.64
C ASP A 99 -11.15 -2.99 21.50
N TYR A 100 -11.00 -4.02 20.62
CA TYR A 100 -11.80 -4.16 19.39
C TYR A 100 -12.48 -5.52 19.25
N LYS A 101 -12.61 -6.32 20.33
CA LYS A 101 -13.27 -7.65 20.31
C LYS A 101 -12.72 -8.57 19.20
N SER A 102 -11.40 -8.53 18.97
CA SER A 102 -10.67 -9.27 17.93
C SER A 102 -10.99 -8.84 16.48
N ASN A 103 -11.68 -7.72 16.25
CA ASN A 103 -11.92 -7.16 14.93
C ASN A 103 -10.89 -6.09 14.60
N VAL A 104 -10.65 -5.87 13.31
CA VAL A 104 -9.83 -4.74 12.84
C VAL A 104 -10.71 -3.49 12.78
N PRO A 105 -10.30 -2.36 13.39
CA PRO A 105 -11.08 -1.13 13.34
C PRO A 105 -11.19 -0.60 11.90
N GLN A 106 -12.28 0.10 11.62
CA GLN A 106 -12.54 0.68 10.30
C GLN A 106 -12.12 2.14 10.21
N ASN A 107 -12.07 2.83 11.35
CA ASN A 107 -11.70 4.24 11.43
C ASN A 107 -10.20 4.41 11.17
N PHE A 108 -9.84 5.43 10.37
CA PHE A 108 -8.45 5.69 10.00
C PHE A 108 -7.56 6.02 11.21
N LYS A 109 -8.06 6.84 12.16
CA LYS A 109 -7.30 7.21 13.36
C LYS A 109 -7.04 6.01 14.25
N GLU A 110 -8.02 5.12 14.40
CA GLU A 110 -7.86 3.88 15.16
C GLU A 110 -6.89 2.91 14.48
N LEU A 111 -6.93 2.81 13.14
CA LEU A 111 -5.97 2.00 12.39
C LEU A 111 -4.53 2.47 12.61
N ILE A 112 -4.26 3.77 12.48
CA ILE A 112 -2.90 4.31 12.66
C ILE A 112 -2.41 4.28 14.11
N SER A 113 -3.28 4.10 15.09
CA SER A 113 -2.88 3.92 16.49
C SER A 113 -2.34 2.51 16.77
N LEU A 114 -2.57 1.55 15.87
CA LEU A 114 -2.08 0.18 16.02
C LEU A 114 -0.57 0.10 15.73
N PRO A 115 0.20 -0.66 16.54
CA PRO A 115 1.63 -0.85 16.32
C PRO A 115 1.96 -1.36 14.92
N GLY A 116 2.87 -0.67 14.23
CA GLY A 116 3.28 -1.01 12.87
C GLY A 116 2.33 -0.58 11.76
N VAL A 117 1.25 0.11 12.08
CA VAL A 117 0.28 0.65 11.12
C VAL A 117 0.51 2.15 10.93
N GLY A 118 1.13 2.53 9.84
CA GLY A 118 1.25 3.94 9.43
C GLY A 118 0.16 4.35 8.44
N ASN A 119 0.19 5.63 8.00
CA ASN A 119 -0.77 6.19 7.05
C ASN A 119 -0.92 5.35 5.77
N LYS A 120 0.20 4.88 5.20
CA LYS A 120 0.18 4.02 4.02
C LYS A 120 -0.55 2.70 4.30
N THR A 121 -0.21 2.00 5.39
CA THR A 121 -0.83 0.71 5.76
C THR A 121 -2.34 0.86 5.98
N ALA A 122 -2.75 1.89 6.73
CA ALA A 122 -4.16 2.19 6.96
C ALA A 122 -4.91 2.50 5.66
N SER A 123 -4.31 3.29 4.77
CA SER A 123 -4.90 3.62 3.46
C SER A 123 -5.05 2.39 2.56
N VAL A 124 -4.03 1.51 2.52
CA VAL A 124 -4.10 0.24 1.78
C VAL A 124 -5.20 -0.65 2.35
N TYR A 125 -5.29 -0.77 3.68
CA TYR A 125 -6.32 -1.56 4.34
C TYR A 125 -7.73 -1.03 4.03
N GLN A 126 -7.96 0.28 4.20
CA GLN A 126 -9.25 0.90 3.91
C GLN A 126 -9.64 0.75 2.43
N ASN A 127 -8.70 0.91 1.53
CA ASN A 127 -8.95 0.75 0.10
C ASN A 127 -9.30 -0.71 -0.24
N ALA A 128 -8.48 -1.68 0.17
CA ALA A 128 -8.63 -3.07 -0.25
C ALA A 128 -9.80 -3.78 0.45
N ILE A 129 -9.98 -3.58 1.75
CA ILE A 129 -10.98 -4.31 2.57
C ILE A 129 -12.28 -3.54 2.66
N LEU A 130 -12.22 -2.23 2.99
CA LEU A 130 -13.42 -1.43 3.21
C LEU A 130 -13.93 -0.77 1.92
N LYS A 131 -13.23 -0.93 0.80
CA LYS A 131 -13.57 -0.33 -0.50
C LYS A 131 -13.70 1.20 -0.45
N LEU A 132 -12.97 1.83 0.46
CA LEU A 132 -12.91 3.29 0.54
C LEU A 132 -11.91 3.83 -0.49
N PRO A 133 -12.22 4.94 -1.18
CA PRO A 133 -11.39 5.47 -2.27
C PRO A 133 -10.15 6.22 -1.74
N ARG A 134 -9.33 5.55 -0.93
CA ARG A 134 -8.06 6.03 -0.42
C ARG A 134 -6.93 5.84 -1.42
N ILE A 135 -6.01 6.78 -1.47
CA ILE A 135 -4.82 6.71 -2.33
C ILE A 135 -3.59 6.55 -1.44
N ALA A 136 -3.16 5.31 -1.24
CA ALA A 136 -1.94 5.03 -0.47
C ALA A 136 -0.71 5.57 -1.21
N VAL A 137 0.15 6.32 -0.52
CA VAL A 137 1.35 6.91 -1.13
C VAL A 137 2.60 6.21 -0.60
N ASP A 138 3.32 5.56 -1.52
CA ASP A 138 4.67 5.06 -1.31
C ASP A 138 5.68 5.89 -2.12
N THR A 139 6.95 5.46 -2.12
CA THR A 139 8.02 6.14 -2.86
C THR A 139 7.76 6.18 -4.37
N HIS A 140 7.07 5.18 -4.94
CA HIS A 140 6.70 5.16 -6.36
C HIS A 140 5.59 6.15 -6.66
N VAL A 141 4.50 6.09 -5.88
CA VAL A 141 3.37 7.02 -6.02
C VAL A 141 3.84 8.47 -5.84
N TYR A 142 4.61 8.73 -4.78
CA TYR A 142 5.18 10.05 -4.52
C TYR A 142 5.98 10.59 -5.71
N ARG A 143 6.95 9.78 -6.20
CA ARG A 143 7.81 10.17 -7.32
C ARG A 143 7.03 10.41 -8.60
N VAL A 144 6.18 9.46 -8.98
CA VAL A 144 5.41 9.52 -10.23
C VAL A 144 4.47 10.72 -10.21
N SER A 145 3.75 10.95 -9.11
CA SER A 145 2.80 12.04 -8.99
C SER A 145 3.46 13.42 -9.11
N ASN A 146 4.65 13.59 -8.50
CA ASN A 146 5.39 14.84 -8.59
C ASN A 146 6.02 15.02 -9.97
N ARG A 147 6.65 13.98 -10.57
CA ARG A 147 7.24 14.06 -11.92
C ARG A 147 6.19 14.32 -13.00
N LEU A 148 5.05 13.65 -12.89
CA LEU A 148 3.96 13.83 -13.84
C LEU A 148 3.32 15.22 -13.74
N GLY A 149 3.50 15.91 -12.60
CA GLY A 149 2.87 17.20 -12.34
C GLY A 149 1.43 17.09 -11.89
N LEU A 150 1.01 15.93 -11.38
CA LEU A 150 -0.28 15.78 -10.70
C LEU A 150 -0.31 16.64 -9.44
N VAL A 151 0.77 16.62 -8.69
CA VAL A 151 0.96 17.39 -7.46
C VAL A 151 2.38 17.95 -7.40
N ARG A 152 2.59 18.96 -6.53
CA ARG A 152 3.91 19.48 -6.13
C ARG A 152 3.96 19.47 -4.61
N THR A 153 4.55 18.44 -4.03
CA THR A 153 4.53 18.19 -2.58
C THR A 153 5.88 17.69 -2.08
N LYS A 154 6.15 17.92 -0.80
CA LYS A 154 7.42 17.53 -0.16
C LYS A 154 7.33 16.23 0.65
N THR A 155 6.11 15.80 1.01
CA THR A 155 5.90 14.61 1.84
C THR A 155 4.84 13.67 1.25
N ALA A 156 4.88 12.39 1.65
CA ALA A 156 3.89 11.40 1.23
C ALA A 156 2.48 11.77 1.70
N ASP A 157 2.32 12.30 2.91
CA ASP A 157 1.02 12.67 3.46
C ASP A 157 0.40 13.86 2.70
N GLN A 158 1.21 14.88 2.38
CA GLN A 158 0.75 15.97 1.52
C GLN A 158 0.35 15.47 0.13
N THR A 159 1.13 14.53 -0.42
CA THR A 159 0.83 13.90 -1.71
C THR A 159 -0.50 13.17 -1.67
N GLN A 160 -0.75 12.38 -0.63
CA GLN A 160 -2.02 11.68 -0.44
C GLN A 160 -3.21 12.64 -0.42
N LEU A 161 -3.16 13.64 0.46
CA LEU A 161 -4.23 14.63 0.60
C LEU A 161 -4.53 15.37 -0.71
N ASN A 162 -3.50 15.73 -1.47
CA ASN A 162 -3.67 16.42 -2.74
C ASN A 162 -4.19 15.48 -3.83
N LEU A 163 -3.67 14.26 -3.95
CA LEU A 163 -4.18 13.28 -4.91
C LEU A 163 -5.66 12.94 -4.66
N GLU A 164 -6.06 12.75 -3.39
CA GLU A 164 -7.46 12.48 -3.03
C GLU A 164 -8.40 13.63 -3.38
N LYS A 165 -7.89 14.88 -3.49
CA LYS A 165 -8.68 16.04 -3.94
C LYS A 165 -8.84 16.07 -5.46
N ILE A 166 -7.74 15.87 -6.20
CA ILE A 166 -7.71 16.11 -7.66
C ILE A 166 -8.08 14.89 -8.50
N VAL A 167 -7.80 13.66 -8.02
CA VAL A 167 -8.10 12.43 -8.79
C VAL A 167 -9.61 12.22 -8.84
N PRO A 168 -10.19 12.03 -10.03
CA PRO A 168 -11.61 11.75 -10.20
C PRO A 168 -12.05 10.51 -9.39
N LYS A 169 -13.24 10.55 -8.80
CA LYS A 169 -13.75 9.50 -7.88
C LYS A 169 -13.69 8.10 -8.47
N ASN A 170 -14.01 7.96 -9.75
CA ASN A 170 -13.99 6.67 -10.48
C ASN A 170 -12.60 6.04 -10.59
N TRP A 171 -11.52 6.82 -10.45
CA TRP A 171 -10.15 6.30 -10.51
C TRP A 171 -9.52 6.06 -9.13
N ARG A 172 -10.03 6.69 -8.06
CA ARG A 172 -9.38 6.69 -6.74
C ARG A 172 -9.10 5.29 -6.19
N MET A 173 -9.99 4.34 -6.43
CA MET A 173 -9.82 2.96 -5.95
C MET A 173 -8.55 2.30 -6.49
N GLN A 174 -8.19 2.59 -7.73
CA GLN A 174 -7.07 1.95 -8.41
C GLN A 174 -5.87 2.90 -8.61
N ALA A 175 -6.03 4.18 -8.28
CA ALA A 175 -5.06 5.23 -8.57
C ALA A 175 -3.65 4.91 -8.07
N HIS A 176 -3.53 4.47 -6.81
CA HIS A 176 -2.21 4.16 -6.25
C HIS A 176 -1.57 2.95 -6.92
N ASN A 177 -2.35 1.92 -7.27
CA ASN A 177 -1.84 0.74 -7.96
C ASN A 177 -1.32 1.08 -9.36
N PHE A 178 -2.04 1.90 -10.13
CA PHE A 178 -1.57 2.38 -11.43
C PHE A 178 -0.25 3.14 -11.32
N LEU A 179 -0.14 4.05 -10.35
CA LEU A 179 1.07 4.84 -10.15
C LEU A 179 2.24 3.99 -9.64
N ILE A 180 2.00 3.00 -8.77
CA ILE A 180 3.02 2.04 -8.33
C ILE A 180 3.56 1.25 -9.52
N LEU A 181 2.67 0.62 -10.30
CA LEU A 181 3.07 -0.22 -11.42
C LEU A 181 3.79 0.59 -12.51
N HIS A 182 3.30 1.78 -12.82
CA HIS A 182 3.98 2.70 -13.73
C HIS A 182 5.36 3.10 -13.19
N GLY A 183 5.47 3.40 -11.91
CA GLY A 183 6.73 3.76 -11.25
C GLY A 183 7.75 2.63 -11.20
N ARG A 184 7.29 1.39 -11.08
CA ARG A 184 8.15 0.20 -11.08
C ARG A 184 8.65 -0.14 -12.49
N ARG A 185 7.81 0.00 -13.50
CA ARG A 185 8.07 -0.48 -14.87
C ARG A 185 8.68 0.58 -15.78
N ILE A 186 8.16 1.80 -15.76
CA ILE A 186 8.47 2.88 -16.70
C ILE A 186 9.17 4.04 -16.02
N CYS A 187 8.49 4.73 -15.09
CA CYS A 187 9.01 5.93 -14.42
C CYS A 187 9.93 5.54 -13.25
N LYS A 188 11.03 4.84 -13.56
CA LYS A 188 12.02 4.38 -12.58
C LYS A 188 12.70 5.57 -11.88
N SER A 189 13.26 5.33 -10.68
CA SER A 189 13.99 6.35 -9.92
C SER A 189 15.19 6.88 -10.72
N GLN A 190 16.01 5.94 -11.18
CA GLN A 190 17.13 6.20 -12.08
C GLN A 190 16.77 5.72 -13.49
N LYS A 191 17.23 6.46 -14.51
CA LYS A 191 17.03 6.14 -15.94
C LYS A 191 15.56 5.80 -16.27
N PRO A 192 14.62 6.74 -16.07
CA PRO A 192 13.23 6.53 -16.45
C PRO A 192 13.10 6.36 -17.96
N LEU A 193 12.19 5.52 -18.41
CA LEU A 193 11.94 5.22 -19.83
C LEU A 193 10.99 6.26 -20.44
N CYS A 194 11.41 7.54 -20.47
CA CYS A 194 10.55 8.67 -20.85
C CYS A 194 10.11 8.63 -22.30
N GLU A 195 10.99 8.25 -23.23
CA GLU A 195 10.69 8.19 -24.69
C GLU A 195 9.58 7.19 -25.00
N THR A 196 9.57 6.05 -24.32
CA THR A 196 8.56 5.00 -24.52
C THR A 196 7.38 5.10 -23.55
N CYS A 197 7.33 6.16 -22.74
CA CYS A 197 6.30 6.34 -21.74
C CYS A 197 4.97 6.76 -22.40
N PHE A 198 3.96 5.93 -22.26
CA PHE A 198 2.64 6.15 -22.89
C PHE A 198 1.80 7.30 -22.29
N ILE A 199 2.32 7.97 -21.25
CA ILE A 199 1.73 9.18 -20.65
C ILE A 199 2.68 10.38 -20.67
N ASN A 200 3.77 10.34 -21.45
CA ASN A 200 4.81 11.39 -21.49
C ASN A 200 4.25 12.75 -21.95
N LYS A 201 3.29 12.78 -22.87
CA LYS A 201 2.68 14.01 -23.37
C LYS A 201 2.02 14.88 -22.29
N TRP A 202 1.65 14.30 -21.16
CA TRP A 202 1.10 15.03 -20.01
C TRP A 202 2.14 15.24 -18.90
N CYS A 203 3.38 14.77 -19.08
CA CYS A 203 4.39 14.71 -18.02
C CYS A 203 5.18 16.00 -17.92
N SER A 204 5.03 16.72 -16.80
CA SER A 204 5.82 17.96 -16.57
C SER A 204 7.32 17.69 -16.51
N PHE A 205 7.76 16.55 -15.99
CA PHE A 205 9.17 16.19 -15.94
C PHE A 205 9.76 15.99 -17.35
N TYR A 206 9.03 15.29 -18.24
CA TYR A 206 9.48 15.05 -19.61
C TYR A 206 9.50 16.33 -20.46
N ASN A 207 8.49 17.18 -20.29
CA ASN A 207 8.38 18.42 -21.07
C ASN A 207 9.36 19.52 -20.60
N ASN A 208 10.10 19.31 -19.51
CA ASN A 208 11.09 20.23 -18.97
C ASN A 208 12.53 19.68 -19.05
N ILE A 209 12.76 18.55 -19.74
CA ILE A 209 14.07 18.04 -20.12
C ILE A 209 14.44 18.59 -21.49
#